data_0ecbb2f62a06873c21356a5061b257e9
#
_entry.id   0ecbb2f62a06873c21356a5061b257e9
#
_cell.length_a   1.000
_cell.length_b   1.000
_cell.length_c   1.000
_cell.angle_alpha   90.00
_cell.angle_beta   90.00
_cell.angle_gamma   90.00
#
_symmetry.space_group_name_H-M   'P 1'
#
loop_
_entity.id
_entity.type
_entity.pdbx_description
1 polymer ?
#
loop_
_entity_poly.entity_id
_entity_poly.type
_entity_poly.pdbx_seq_one_letter_code
_entity_poly.pdbx_strand_id
1 'polypeptide(L)'
;MNYKEFGKQNSDVIILLHGGGLSWWNYRKEAEMLQNDFHVILPVLDGHAESDRNFTTIEDNAKEIISFIDETFDSSVLLIGGLSLGGQILLEIMSRRADICEYAIVESALVVPSKMIYSMIKPVFGNCYGLIKHKWFSKLQFKSLKMNQEFFDDYYRDTCKITKQNMIAFLQANSMYSIKDSLSNSNAKVSIFVGGQENSSMKSSAKTISKIIEDSSLRIKEGMYHGEFSINHPVDYVKEIYAITR
;
A
#
# COMPACT_ATOMS: atom_id res chain seq x y z
N MET A 1 -13.11 2.35 10.50
CA MET A 1 -11.67 2.23 10.06
C MET A 1 -10.77 2.94 11.07
N ASN A 2 -9.70 2.30 11.54
CA ASN A 2 -8.69 2.95 12.40
C ASN A 2 -7.63 3.64 11.54
N TYR A 3 -7.12 4.79 11.97
CA TYR A 3 -6.09 5.55 11.24
C TYR A 3 -5.25 6.41 12.19
N LYS A 4 -4.12 6.90 11.70
CA LYS A 4 -3.36 7.99 12.31
C LYS A 4 -3.51 9.25 11.45
N GLU A 5 -3.50 10.41 12.10
CA GLU A 5 -3.80 11.69 11.49
C GLU A 5 -2.72 12.71 11.84
N PHE A 6 -2.25 13.45 10.84
CA PHE A 6 -1.22 14.48 10.97
C PHE A 6 -1.66 15.73 10.21
N GLY A 7 -1.32 16.91 10.71
CA GLY A 7 -1.60 18.16 9.99
C GLY A 7 -3.08 18.46 9.76
N LYS A 8 -3.97 18.07 10.68
CA LYS A 8 -5.45 18.21 10.60
C LYS A 8 -5.95 19.62 10.26
N GLN A 9 -5.13 20.64 10.51
CA GLN A 9 -5.47 22.04 10.24
C GLN A 9 -5.43 22.40 8.75
N ASN A 10 -4.84 21.56 7.89
CA ASN A 10 -4.71 21.82 6.46
C ASN A 10 -5.92 21.29 5.71
N SER A 11 -6.26 21.93 4.58
CA SER A 11 -7.39 21.55 3.71
C SER A 11 -7.06 20.43 2.73
N ASP A 12 -5.80 20.39 2.27
CA ASP A 12 -5.35 19.45 1.24
C ASP A 12 -5.05 18.09 1.87
N VAL A 13 -5.90 17.11 1.55
CA VAL A 13 -5.87 15.78 2.18
C VAL A 13 -5.03 14.80 1.39
N ILE A 14 -4.12 14.10 2.07
CA ILE A 14 -3.31 13.00 1.54
C ILE A 14 -3.62 11.73 2.32
N ILE A 15 -3.92 10.63 1.63
CA ILE A 15 -4.11 9.30 2.23
C ILE A 15 -3.00 8.36 1.76
N LEU A 16 -2.28 7.71 2.69
CA LEU A 16 -1.21 6.77 2.35
C LEU A 16 -1.52 5.36 2.90
N LEU A 17 -1.65 4.39 1.98
CA LEU A 17 -2.06 3.02 2.25
C LEU A 17 -0.84 2.09 2.35
N HIS A 18 -0.61 1.54 3.53
CA HIS A 18 0.56 0.70 3.80
C HIS A 18 0.57 -0.65 3.07
N GLY A 19 1.74 -1.29 3.00
CA GLY A 19 1.92 -2.62 2.43
C GLY A 19 1.37 -3.76 3.30
N GLY A 20 1.10 -4.91 2.69
CA GLY A 20 0.65 -6.10 3.41
C GLY A 20 1.66 -6.58 4.46
N GLY A 21 1.19 -6.87 5.69
CA GLY A 21 2.02 -7.23 6.82
C GLY A 21 2.72 -6.07 7.53
N LEU A 22 2.53 -4.84 7.04
CA LEU A 22 2.99 -3.59 7.64
C LEU A 22 1.83 -2.91 8.38
N SER A 23 1.99 -1.64 8.75
CA SER A 23 0.94 -0.82 9.35
C SER A 23 1.19 0.67 9.03
N TRP A 24 0.40 1.57 9.59
CA TRP A 24 0.49 3.02 9.38
C TRP A 24 1.92 3.59 9.51
N TRP A 25 2.77 3.02 10.37
CA TRP A 25 4.17 3.45 10.58
C TRP A 25 5.04 3.32 9.31
N ASN A 26 4.59 2.59 8.31
CA ASN A 26 5.22 2.50 6.98
C ASN A 26 5.46 3.91 6.40
N TYR A 27 4.50 4.82 6.60
CA TYR A 27 4.52 6.20 6.11
C TYR A 27 4.64 7.27 7.21
N ARG A 28 5.05 6.88 8.43
CA ARG A 28 5.16 7.82 9.55
C ARG A 28 6.08 8.99 9.25
N LYS A 29 7.24 8.73 8.65
CA LYS A 29 8.22 9.79 8.33
C LYS A 29 7.72 10.76 7.27
N GLU A 30 7.05 10.25 6.26
CA GLU A 30 6.42 11.07 5.23
C GLU A 30 5.34 11.95 5.85
N ALA A 31 4.47 11.40 6.69
CA ALA A 31 3.43 12.17 7.35
C ALA A 31 4.00 13.27 8.28
N GLU A 32 5.06 12.96 9.03
CA GLU A 32 5.76 13.95 9.87
C GLU A 32 6.37 15.09 9.05
N MET A 33 6.85 14.84 7.83
CA MET A 33 7.38 15.87 6.93
C MET A 33 6.29 16.67 6.22
N LEU A 34 5.16 16.03 5.89
CA LEU A 34 4.06 16.63 5.13
C LEU A 34 3.08 17.43 5.99
N GLN A 35 3.02 17.19 7.31
CA GLN A 35 1.97 17.70 8.20
C GLN A 35 1.86 19.23 8.30
N ASN A 36 2.89 19.96 7.90
CA ASN A 36 2.84 21.43 7.91
C ASN A 36 2.04 22.00 6.74
N ASP A 37 1.94 21.26 5.64
CA ASP A 37 1.33 21.69 4.39
C ASP A 37 0.08 20.89 4.01
N PHE A 38 -0.04 19.65 4.52
CA PHE A 38 -1.11 18.72 4.16
C PHE A 38 -1.75 18.09 5.40
N HIS A 39 -3.02 17.72 5.26
CA HIS A 39 -3.72 16.86 6.19
C HIS A 39 -3.48 15.39 5.78
N VAL A 40 -2.64 14.68 6.53
CA VAL A 40 -2.21 13.33 6.17
C VAL A 40 -2.92 12.29 7.00
N ILE A 41 -3.56 11.34 6.33
CA ILE A 41 -4.28 10.20 6.91
C ILE A 41 -3.52 8.91 6.58
N LEU A 42 -3.20 8.13 7.60
CA LEU A 42 -2.56 6.83 7.50
C LEU A 42 -3.51 5.74 7.99
N PRO A 43 -4.36 5.16 7.13
CA PRO A 43 -5.28 4.11 7.51
C PRO A 43 -4.56 2.84 7.96
N VAL A 44 -5.18 2.09 8.88
CA VAL A 44 -4.80 0.71 9.19
C VAL A 44 -5.73 -0.21 8.42
N LEU A 45 -5.18 -0.92 7.45
CA LEU A 45 -5.93 -1.84 6.59
C LEU A 45 -6.51 -3.01 7.39
N ASP A 46 -7.65 -3.53 6.96
CA ASP A 46 -8.33 -4.66 7.60
C ASP A 46 -7.38 -5.85 7.79
N GLY A 47 -7.51 -6.51 8.94
CA GLY A 47 -6.72 -7.69 9.29
C GLY A 47 -5.28 -7.42 9.71
N HIS A 48 -4.82 -6.16 9.70
CA HIS A 48 -3.52 -5.75 10.18
C HIS A 48 -3.58 -5.32 11.67
N ALA A 49 -2.41 -5.13 12.30
CA ALA A 49 -2.35 -4.70 13.69
C ALA A 49 -3.04 -3.34 13.89
N GLU A 50 -3.76 -3.20 14.98
CA GLU A 50 -4.61 -2.06 15.34
C GLU A 50 -5.91 -1.94 14.51
N SER A 51 -6.17 -2.83 13.53
CA SER A 51 -7.47 -2.93 12.90
C SER A 51 -8.45 -3.68 13.81
N ASP A 52 -9.68 -3.20 13.89
CA ASP A 52 -10.80 -3.85 14.58
C ASP A 52 -11.59 -4.82 13.67
N ARG A 53 -11.18 -4.94 12.41
CA ARG A 53 -11.81 -5.76 11.38
C ARG A 53 -10.88 -6.83 10.85
N ASN A 54 -11.45 -7.99 10.49
CA ASN A 54 -10.72 -9.02 9.76
C ASN A 54 -10.59 -8.65 8.28
N PHE A 55 -9.49 -9.04 7.66
CA PHE A 55 -9.34 -8.93 6.22
C PHE A 55 -10.31 -9.87 5.51
N THR A 56 -11.07 -9.35 4.60
CA THR A 56 -12.00 -10.08 3.74
C THR A 56 -11.51 -10.08 2.30
N THR A 57 -11.57 -8.93 1.62
CA THR A 57 -11.14 -8.76 0.23
C THR A 57 -10.48 -7.39 0.04
N ILE A 58 -9.76 -7.22 -1.07
CA ILE A 58 -9.26 -5.92 -1.53
C ILE A 58 -10.43 -4.98 -1.81
N GLU A 59 -11.49 -5.52 -2.40
CA GLU A 59 -12.71 -4.79 -2.74
C GLU A 59 -13.44 -4.22 -1.51
N ASP A 60 -13.45 -4.95 -0.39
CA ASP A 60 -14.10 -4.48 0.83
C ASP A 60 -13.28 -3.40 1.53
N ASN A 61 -11.93 -3.56 1.56
CA ASN A 61 -11.05 -2.49 2.03
C ASN A 61 -11.20 -1.21 1.20
N ALA A 62 -11.29 -1.35 -0.13
CA ALA A 62 -11.50 -0.21 -1.03
C ALA A 62 -12.84 0.50 -0.75
N LYS A 63 -13.94 -0.25 -0.55
CA LYS A 63 -15.24 0.33 -0.20
C LYS A 63 -15.20 1.10 1.11
N GLU A 64 -14.51 0.57 2.12
CA GLU A 64 -14.42 1.23 3.42
C GLU A 64 -13.66 2.56 3.33
N ILE A 65 -12.56 2.59 2.57
CA ILE A 65 -11.80 3.82 2.36
C ILE A 65 -12.62 4.83 1.56
N ILE A 66 -13.37 4.40 0.52
CA ILE A 66 -14.28 5.27 -0.23
C ILE A 66 -15.35 5.86 0.71
N SER A 67 -16.02 5.02 1.52
CA SER A 67 -17.03 5.49 2.48
C SER A 67 -16.44 6.50 3.49
N PHE A 68 -15.22 6.24 3.98
CA PHE A 68 -14.52 7.16 4.87
C PHE A 68 -14.25 8.52 4.19
N ILE A 69 -13.83 8.53 2.92
CA ILE A 69 -13.61 9.75 2.15
C ILE A 69 -14.92 10.50 1.95
N ASP A 70 -15.99 9.79 1.56
CA ASP A 70 -17.32 10.38 1.34
C ASP A 70 -17.92 11.00 2.60
N GLU A 71 -17.68 10.36 3.77
CA GLU A 71 -18.21 10.83 5.06
C GLU A 71 -17.40 11.98 5.67
N THR A 72 -16.11 12.13 5.27
CA THR A 72 -15.17 13.00 5.99
C THR A 72 -14.63 14.15 5.14
N PHE A 73 -14.52 13.99 3.81
CA PHE A 73 -13.75 14.88 2.92
C PHE A 73 -14.50 15.29 1.64
N ASP A 74 -15.78 15.55 1.69
CA ASP A 74 -16.59 16.02 0.54
C ASP A 74 -16.40 15.16 -0.73
N SER A 75 -16.26 13.84 -0.54
CA SER A 75 -16.22 12.81 -1.59
C SER A 75 -14.93 12.72 -2.42
N SER A 76 -13.93 13.55 -2.16
CA SER A 76 -12.62 13.46 -2.85
C SER A 76 -11.47 13.99 -1.99
N VAL A 77 -10.25 13.61 -2.35
CA VAL A 77 -9.02 14.07 -1.67
C VAL A 77 -7.97 14.49 -2.71
N LEU A 78 -6.96 15.24 -2.27
CA LEU A 78 -5.89 15.70 -3.17
C LEU A 78 -5.08 14.51 -3.71
N LEU A 79 -4.62 13.61 -2.82
CA LEU A 79 -3.75 12.50 -3.22
C LEU A 79 -4.05 11.23 -2.43
N ILE A 80 -4.01 10.09 -3.12
CA ILE A 80 -3.95 8.77 -2.48
C ILE A 80 -2.69 8.05 -2.94
N GLY A 81 -1.84 7.63 -1.97
CA GLY A 81 -0.67 6.79 -2.24
C GLY A 81 -0.86 5.37 -1.70
N GLY A 82 -0.26 4.38 -2.34
CA GLY A 82 -0.33 3.00 -1.86
C GLY A 82 0.86 2.15 -2.23
N LEU A 83 1.37 1.38 -1.26
CA LEU A 83 2.44 0.42 -1.42
C LEU A 83 1.89 -1.00 -1.51
N SER A 84 2.28 -1.78 -2.53
CA SER A 84 2.01 -3.22 -2.63
C SER A 84 0.51 -3.54 -2.48
N LEU A 85 0.07 -4.17 -1.38
CA LEU A 85 -1.35 -4.38 -1.08
C LEU A 85 -2.12 -3.05 -1.03
N GLY A 86 -1.55 -2.01 -0.41
CA GLY A 86 -2.13 -0.66 -0.41
C GLY A 86 -2.26 -0.09 -1.82
N GLY A 87 -1.28 -0.38 -2.71
CA GLY A 87 -1.35 -0.02 -4.13
C GLY A 87 -2.46 -0.75 -4.88
N GLN A 88 -2.71 -2.03 -4.57
CA GLN A 88 -3.84 -2.79 -5.14
C GLN A 88 -5.19 -2.24 -4.67
N ILE A 89 -5.30 -1.89 -3.38
CA ILE A 89 -6.50 -1.26 -2.82
C ILE A 89 -6.74 0.09 -3.50
N LEU A 90 -5.69 0.90 -3.71
CA LEU A 90 -5.79 2.17 -4.45
C LEU A 90 -6.30 1.97 -5.88
N LEU A 91 -5.77 0.99 -6.61
CA LEU A 91 -6.24 0.67 -7.97
C LEU A 91 -7.72 0.24 -7.96
N GLU A 92 -8.16 -0.51 -6.95
CA GLU A 92 -9.56 -0.89 -6.79
C GLU A 92 -10.45 0.33 -6.46
N ILE A 93 -9.97 1.25 -5.60
CA ILE A 93 -10.64 2.52 -5.28
C ILE A 93 -10.87 3.33 -6.56
N MET A 94 -9.81 3.56 -7.34
CA MET A 94 -9.85 4.32 -8.59
C MET A 94 -10.75 3.65 -9.65
N SER A 95 -10.81 2.32 -9.67
CA SER A 95 -11.70 1.56 -10.56
C SER A 95 -13.18 1.75 -10.23
N ARG A 96 -13.51 2.12 -8.98
CA ARG A 96 -14.89 2.34 -8.49
C ARG A 96 -15.32 3.79 -8.53
N ARG A 97 -14.37 4.70 -8.35
CA ARG A 97 -14.59 6.13 -8.24
C ARG A 97 -13.51 6.86 -9.04
N ALA A 98 -13.86 7.26 -10.26
CA ALA A 98 -12.94 7.89 -11.19
C ALA A 98 -12.38 9.24 -10.70
N ASP A 99 -13.11 9.94 -9.84
CA ASP A 99 -12.87 11.28 -9.33
C ASP A 99 -12.48 11.32 -7.85
N ILE A 100 -12.09 10.18 -7.26
CA ILE A 100 -11.83 10.05 -5.81
C ILE A 100 -10.60 10.85 -5.35
N CYS A 101 -9.63 11.09 -6.22
CA CYS A 101 -8.45 11.89 -5.95
C CYS A 101 -7.95 12.58 -7.23
N GLU A 102 -7.23 13.70 -7.06
CA GLU A 102 -6.59 14.41 -8.18
C GLU A 102 -5.28 13.72 -8.60
N TYR A 103 -4.50 13.24 -7.60
CA TYR A 103 -3.22 12.57 -7.80
C TYR A 103 -3.23 11.18 -7.15
N ALA A 104 -2.50 10.24 -7.76
CA ALA A 104 -2.30 8.93 -7.19
C ALA A 104 -0.83 8.49 -7.28
N ILE A 105 -0.33 7.81 -6.23
CA ILE A 105 0.99 7.16 -6.24
C ILE A 105 0.80 5.66 -6.03
N VAL A 106 1.17 4.86 -7.03
CA VAL A 106 1.12 3.40 -6.96
C VAL A 106 2.54 2.86 -6.92
N GLU A 107 2.94 2.30 -5.78
CA GLU A 107 4.27 1.68 -5.62
C GLU A 107 4.15 0.16 -5.54
N SER A 108 4.86 -0.53 -6.43
CA SER A 108 5.06 -1.99 -6.37
C SER A 108 3.77 -2.82 -6.24
N ALA A 109 2.71 -2.44 -6.94
CA ALA A 109 1.43 -3.16 -6.93
C ALA A 109 1.43 -4.32 -7.93
N LEU A 110 1.22 -5.56 -7.45
CA LEU A 110 1.11 -6.75 -8.28
C LEU A 110 -0.30 -6.84 -8.90
N VAL A 111 -0.39 -6.88 -10.23
CA VAL A 111 -1.67 -7.00 -10.94
C VAL A 111 -1.73 -8.18 -11.92
N VAL A 112 -0.75 -9.06 -11.84
CA VAL A 112 -0.68 -10.31 -12.59
C VAL A 112 -1.03 -11.47 -11.66
N PRO A 113 -2.25 -12.04 -11.76
CA PRO A 113 -2.70 -13.12 -10.88
C PRO A 113 -1.84 -14.38 -11.01
N SER A 114 -1.57 -15.04 -9.88
CA SER A 114 -0.82 -16.30 -9.85
C SER A 114 -1.52 -17.37 -9.02
N LYS A 115 -2.22 -18.28 -9.70
CA LYS A 115 -2.86 -19.46 -9.06
C LYS A 115 -1.86 -20.35 -8.33
N MET A 116 -0.63 -20.43 -8.83
CA MET A 116 0.43 -21.20 -8.19
C MET A 116 0.80 -20.61 -6.83
N ILE A 117 1.07 -19.30 -6.76
CA ILE A 117 1.36 -18.60 -5.49
C ILE A 117 0.17 -18.74 -4.54
N TYR A 118 -1.04 -18.47 -5.01
CA TYR A 118 -2.27 -18.63 -4.23
C TYR A 118 -2.37 -19.98 -3.54
N SER A 119 -2.17 -21.08 -4.29
CA SER A 119 -2.28 -22.44 -3.77
C SER A 119 -1.21 -22.77 -2.72
N MET A 120 -0.03 -22.14 -2.80
CA MET A 120 1.08 -22.38 -1.87
C MET A 120 0.95 -21.59 -0.57
N ILE A 121 0.22 -20.47 -0.54
CA ILE A 121 0.14 -19.60 0.66
C ILE A 121 -0.42 -20.38 1.86
N LYS A 122 -1.56 -21.05 1.70
CA LYS A 122 -2.19 -21.76 2.81
C LYS A 122 -1.33 -22.89 3.39
N PRO A 123 -0.73 -23.82 2.64
CA PRO A 123 0.15 -24.83 3.19
C PRO A 123 1.43 -24.26 3.82
N VAL A 124 2.06 -23.24 3.20
CA VAL A 124 3.29 -22.64 3.72
C VAL A 124 3.01 -21.90 5.04
N PHE A 125 2.14 -20.89 5.01
CA PHE A 125 1.82 -20.10 6.20
C PHE A 125 0.99 -20.89 7.22
N GLY A 126 0.22 -21.88 6.76
CA GLY A 126 -0.50 -22.80 7.62
C GLY A 126 0.40 -23.52 8.61
N ASN A 127 1.58 -23.93 8.18
CA ASN A 127 2.54 -24.70 8.99
C ASN A 127 3.58 -23.81 9.67
N CYS A 128 4.01 -22.72 9.03
CA CYS A 128 5.11 -21.88 9.51
C CYS A 128 4.66 -20.63 10.29
N TYR A 129 3.35 -20.36 10.37
CA TYR A 129 2.83 -19.14 11.02
C TYR A 129 3.35 -18.94 12.44
N GLY A 130 3.47 -20.03 13.26
CA GLY A 130 3.98 -19.91 14.62
C GLY A 130 5.40 -19.34 14.71
N LEU A 131 6.22 -19.50 13.66
CA LEU A 131 7.60 -19.03 13.64
C LEU A 131 7.72 -17.50 13.65
N ILE A 132 6.72 -16.76 13.14
CA ILE A 132 6.74 -15.30 13.13
C ILE A 132 6.78 -14.69 14.55
N LYS A 133 6.29 -15.43 15.56
CA LYS A 133 6.35 -15.02 16.96
C LYS A 133 7.74 -15.15 17.59
N HIS A 134 8.66 -15.83 16.91
CA HIS A 134 10.04 -15.95 17.35
C HIS A 134 10.90 -14.83 16.76
N LYS A 135 11.49 -14.01 17.63
CA LYS A 135 12.25 -12.81 17.24
C LYS A 135 13.39 -13.10 16.23
N TRP A 136 14.04 -14.28 16.35
CA TRP A 136 15.09 -14.68 15.40
C TRP A 136 14.55 -14.88 13.98
N PHE A 137 13.38 -15.52 13.85
CA PHE A 137 12.75 -15.75 12.55
C PHE A 137 12.23 -14.43 11.94
N SER A 138 11.59 -13.59 12.75
CA SER A 138 11.16 -12.26 12.31
C SER A 138 12.32 -11.38 11.87
N LYS A 139 13.50 -11.47 12.52
CA LYS A 139 14.73 -10.79 12.06
C LYS A 139 15.17 -11.28 10.68
N LEU A 140 15.07 -12.58 10.42
CA LEU A 140 15.42 -13.15 9.11
C LEU A 140 14.47 -12.65 8.01
N GLN A 141 13.16 -12.67 8.27
CA GLN A 141 12.15 -12.14 7.34
C GLN A 141 12.37 -10.65 7.11
N PHE A 142 12.52 -9.86 8.17
CA PHE A 142 12.74 -8.42 8.09
C PHE A 142 13.96 -8.07 7.23
N LYS A 143 15.06 -8.80 7.41
CA LYS A 143 16.27 -8.65 6.59
C LYS A 143 15.99 -8.91 5.10
N SER A 144 15.10 -9.86 4.79
CA SER A 144 14.73 -10.16 3.40
C SER A 144 13.89 -9.05 2.75
N LEU A 145 13.17 -8.26 3.55
CA LEU A 145 12.39 -7.11 3.09
C LEU A 145 13.25 -5.87 2.77
N LYS A 146 14.54 -5.90 3.10
CA LYS A 146 15.49 -4.78 2.87
C LYS A 146 15.10 -3.47 3.53
N MET A 147 14.28 -3.52 4.56
CA MET A 147 13.84 -2.34 5.32
C MET A 147 14.95 -1.85 6.28
N ASN A 148 14.98 -0.54 6.54
CA ASN A 148 15.86 0.06 7.54
C ASN A 148 15.63 -0.53 8.93
N GLN A 149 16.72 -0.81 9.66
CA GLN A 149 16.70 -1.51 10.95
C GLN A 149 15.83 -0.82 12.01
N GLU A 150 15.64 0.47 11.92
CA GLU A 150 14.79 1.26 12.83
C GLU A 150 13.32 0.81 12.85
N PHE A 151 12.80 0.22 11.76
CA PHE A 151 11.44 -0.28 11.67
C PHE A 151 11.25 -1.69 12.26
N PHE A 152 12.32 -2.34 12.71
CA PHE A 152 12.24 -3.74 13.14
C PHE A 152 11.30 -3.95 14.33
N ASP A 153 11.33 -3.08 15.32
CA ASP A 153 10.51 -3.24 16.52
C ASP A 153 9.02 -3.01 16.23
N ASP A 154 8.69 -2.03 15.38
CA ASP A 154 7.33 -1.80 14.87
C ASP A 154 6.85 -3.01 14.04
N TYR A 155 7.67 -3.48 13.10
CA TYR A 155 7.39 -4.66 12.30
C TYR A 155 7.12 -5.90 13.15
N TYR A 156 8.00 -6.22 14.09
CA TYR A 156 7.87 -7.39 14.94
C TYR A 156 6.63 -7.32 15.84
N ARG A 157 6.41 -6.18 16.49
CA ARG A 157 5.23 -5.94 17.33
C ARG A 157 3.93 -6.20 16.56
N ASP A 158 3.83 -5.66 15.36
CA ASP A 158 2.57 -5.66 14.62
C ASP A 158 2.38 -6.96 13.83
N THR A 159 3.42 -7.52 13.26
CA THR A 159 3.33 -8.84 12.60
C THR A 159 2.89 -9.93 13.58
N CYS A 160 3.33 -9.86 14.84
CA CYS A 160 2.90 -10.81 15.89
C CYS A 160 1.41 -10.72 16.25
N LYS A 161 0.76 -9.57 15.97
CA LYS A 161 -0.68 -9.34 16.24
C LYS A 161 -1.57 -9.79 15.09
N ILE A 162 -1.05 -9.86 13.86
CA ILE A 162 -1.80 -10.35 12.71
C ILE A 162 -2.18 -11.82 12.95
N THR A 163 -3.45 -12.15 12.84
CA THR A 163 -3.89 -13.55 12.97
C THR A 163 -3.47 -14.38 11.77
N LYS A 164 -3.30 -15.70 11.96
CA LYS A 164 -3.02 -16.63 10.86
C LYS A 164 -4.04 -16.52 9.73
N GLN A 165 -5.32 -16.37 10.08
CA GLN A 165 -6.42 -16.25 9.12
C GLN A 165 -6.27 -14.99 8.28
N ASN A 166 -6.04 -13.84 8.90
CA ASN A 166 -5.85 -12.57 8.22
C ASN A 166 -4.62 -12.58 7.30
N MET A 167 -3.49 -13.13 7.80
CA MET A 167 -2.27 -13.25 7.00
C MET A 167 -2.48 -14.09 5.74
N ILE A 168 -3.13 -15.24 5.85
CA ILE A 168 -3.46 -16.08 4.70
C ILE A 168 -4.42 -15.32 3.76
N ALA A 169 -5.45 -14.67 4.29
CA ALA A 169 -6.47 -13.99 3.50
C ALA A 169 -5.88 -12.86 2.65
N PHE A 170 -5.12 -11.93 3.25
CA PHE A 170 -4.56 -10.83 2.46
C PHE A 170 -3.46 -11.28 1.49
N LEU A 171 -2.64 -12.29 1.83
CA LEU A 171 -1.65 -12.83 0.90
C LEU A 171 -2.32 -13.52 -0.31
N GLN A 172 -3.40 -14.27 -0.08
CA GLN A 172 -4.17 -14.89 -1.15
C GLN A 172 -4.84 -13.84 -2.04
N ALA A 173 -5.47 -12.82 -1.45
CA ALA A 173 -6.07 -11.70 -2.19
C ALA A 173 -5.01 -10.96 -3.02
N ASN A 174 -3.86 -10.62 -2.42
CA ASN A 174 -2.73 -9.99 -3.10
C ASN A 174 -2.26 -10.80 -4.32
N SER A 175 -2.17 -12.13 -4.19
CA SER A 175 -1.68 -13.00 -5.27
C SER A 175 -2.66 -13.17 -6.43
N MET A 176 -3.94 -12.84 -6.24
CA MET A 176 -5.03 -13.04 -7.23
C MET A 176 -5.62 -11.74 -7.77
N TYR A 177 -5.16 -10.58 -7.29
CA TYR A 177 -5.69 -9.31 -7.76
C TYR A 177 -5.39 -9.10 -9.26
N SER A 178 -6.40 -8.62 -9.97
CA SER A 178 -6.32 -8.21 -11.37
C SER A 178 -7.02 -6.86 -11.54
N ILE A 179 -6.49 -6.05 -12.44
CA ILE A 179 -7.06 -4.74 -12.78
C ILE A 179 -8.45 -4.89 -13.36
N LYS A 180 -9.35 -3.99 -13.00
CA LYS A 180 -10.68 -3.84 -13.59
C LYS A 180 -10.61 -2.94 -14.82
N ASP A 181 -11.40 -3.21 -15.84
CA ASP A 181 -11.45 -2.40 -17.07
C ASP A 181 -11.84 -0.95 -16.77
N SER A 182 -12.68 -0.73 -15.75
CA SER A 182 -13.11 0.60 -15.31
C SER A 182 -11.98 1.50 -14.79
N LEU A 183 -10.79 0.95 -14.50
CA LEU A 183 -9.63 1.75 -14.10
C LEU A 183 -9.20 2.75 -15.18
N SER A 184 -9.45 2.45 -16.46
CA SER A 184 -9.19 3.35 -17.58
C SER A 184 -10.01 4.66 -17.53
N ASN A 185 -11.09 4.70 -16.76
CA ASN A 185 -11.92 5.88 -16.58
C ASN A 185 -11.42 6.82 -15.45
N SER A 186 -10.34 6.47 -14.76
CA SER A 186 -9.81 7.31 -13.68
C SER A 186 -9.36 8.68 -14.20
N ASN A 187 -9.76 9.73 -13.49
CA ASN A 187 -9.36 11.11 -13.78
C ASN A 187 -8.07 11.52 -13.08
N ALA A 188 -7.51 10.67 -12.21
CA ALA A 188 -6.31 10.96 -11.44
C ALA A 188 -5.05 10.96 -12.32
N LYS A 189 -4.12 11.89 -12.04
CA LYS A 189 -2.73 11.82 -12.54
C LYS A 189 -1.94 10.82 -11.71
N VAL A 190 -1.45 9.74 -12.35
CA VAL A 190 -0.89 8.59 -11.63
C VAL A 190 0.62 8.50 -11.79
N SER A 191 1.35 8.56 -10.68
CA SER A 191 2.77 8.22 -10.62
C SER A 191 2.95 6.77 -10.19
N ILE A 192 3.60 5.97 -11.04
CA ILE A 192 3.82 4.53 -10.79
C ILE A 192 5.30 4.33 -10.52
N PHE A 193 5.62 3.72 -9.37
CA PHE A 193 6.99 3.38 -8.98
C PHE A 193 7.17 1.87 -8.84
N VAL A 194 8.33 1.38 -9.31
CA VAL A 194 8.74 -0.02 -9.15
C VAL A 194 10.26 -0.08 -8.96
N GLY A 195 10.74 -0.92 -8.05
CA GLY A 195 12.16 -1.11 -7.82
C GLY A 195 12.85 -1.84 -8.97
N GLY A 196 14.05 -1.39 -9.35
CA GLY A 196 14.86 -2.01 -10.40
C GLY A 196 15.28 -3.45 -10.08
N GLN A 197 15.36 -3.82 -8.79
CA GLN A 197 15.69 -5.17 -8.32
C GLN A 197 14.45 -6.07 -8.14
N GLU A 198 13.25 -5.57 -8.39
CA GLU A 198 12.05 -6.39 -8.31
C GLU A 198 11.96 -7.41 -9.46
N ASN A 199 11.18 -8.46 -9.24
CA ASN A 199 11.00 -9.52 -10.23
C ASN A 199 10.23 -9.05 -11.48
N SER A 200 10.26 -9.88 -12.52
CA SER A 200 9.62 -9.57 -13.82
C SER A 200 8.11 -9.38 -13.73
N SER A 201 7.42 -10.11 -12.84
CA SER A 201 5.96 -9.98 -12.67
C SER A 201 5.59 -8.62 -12.13
N MET A 202 6.37 -8.06 -11.17
CA MET A 202 6.16 -6.75 -10.63
C MET A 202 6.40 -5.65 -11.67
N LYS A 203 7.52 -5.74 -12.40
CA LYS A 203 7.83 -4.81 -13.51
C LYS A 203 6.78 -4.88 -14.62
N SER A 204 6.28 -6.09 -14.93
CA SER A 204 5.18 -6.27 -15.88
C SER A 204 3.88 -5.65 -15.37
N SER A 205 3.58 -5.79 -14.08
CA SER A 205 2.43 -5.16 -13.44
C SER A 205 2.48 -3.64 -13.57
N ALA A 206 3.60 -3.01 -13.24
CA ALA A 206 3.78 -1.56 -13.37
C ALA A 206 3.56 -1.08 -14.82
N LYS A 207 4.08 -1.82 -15.82
CA LYS A 207 3.85 -1.53 -17.25
C LYS A 207 2.39 -1.70 -17.65
N THR A 208 1.70 -2.71 -17.10
CA THR A 208 0.27 -2.94 -17.37
C THR A 208 -0.59 -1.80 -16.82
N ILE A 209 -0.32 -1.36 -15.58
CA ILE A 209 -1.01 -0.21 -14.98
C ILE A 209 -0.82 1.04 -15.84
N SER A 210 0.43 1.34 -16.23
CA SER A 210 0.74 2.52 -17.05
C SER A 210 0.12 2.49 -18.46
N LYS A 211 -0.19 1.32 -19.00
CA LYS A 211 -0.89 1.21 -20.30
C LYS A 211 -2.38 1.45 -20.21
N ILE A 212 -2.99 1.18 -19.05
CA ILE A 212 -4.43 1.30 -18.84
C ILE A 212 -4.80 2.71 -18.44
N ILE A 213 -3.99 3.37 -17.62
CA ILE A 213 -4.24 4.75 -17.17
C ILE A 213 -3.53 5.71 -18.10
N GLU A 214 -4.29 6.50 -18.84
CA GLU A 214 -3.78 7.43 -19.88
C GLU A 214 -2.85 8.49 -19.26
N ASP A 215 -3.31 9.18 -18.20
CA ASP A 215 -2.49 10.17 -17.48
C ASP A 215 -1.64 9.51 -16.42
N SER A 216 -0.65 8.72 -16.85
CA SER A 216 0.27 8.05 -15.93
C SER A 216 1.74 8.18 -16.34
N SER A 217 2.61 8.18 -15.33
CA SER A 217 4.07 8.14 -15.48
C SER A 217 4.65 6.94 -14.77
N LEU A 218 5.45 6.12 -15.46
CA LEU A 218 6.15 4.97 -14.89
C LEU A 218 7.62 5.31 -14.66
N ARG A 219 8.09 5.15 -13.42
CA ARG A 219 9.48 5.37 -13.03
C ARG A 219 10.05 4.12 -12.35
N ILE A 220 11.14 3.59 -12.91
CA ILE A 220 11.89 2.48 -12.33
C ILE A 220 12.94 3.08 -11.40
N LYS A 221 12.89 2.75 -10.12
CA LYS A 221 13.87 3.19 -9.12
C LYS A 221 15.06 2.21 -9.14
N GLU A 222 16.08 2.55 -9.90
CA GLU A 222 17.25 1.69 -10.10
C GLU A 222 17.93 1.32 -8.78
N GLY A 223 18.33 0.04 -8.65
CA GLY A 223 18.98 -0.50 -7.44
C GLY A 223 18.03 -0.80 -6.28
N MET A 224 16.79 -0.31 -6.29
CA MET A 224 15.83 -0.49 -5.19
C MET A 224 15.07 -1.81 -5.28
N TYR A 225 14.71 -2.35 -4.12
CA TYR A 225 13.87 -3.53 -3.93
C TYR A 225 12.39 -3.15 -3.72
N HIS A 226 11.56 -4.15 -3.47
CA HIS A 226 10.11 -4.00 -3.26
C HIS A 226 9.78 -3.07 -2.09
N GLY A 227 9.06 -1.98 -2.33
CA GLY A 227 8.64 -1.00 -1.32
C GLY A 227 9.79 -0.16 -0.74
N GLU A 228 11.00 -0.31 -1.26
CA GLU A 228 12.17 0.38 -0.70
C GLU A 228 12.09 1.89 -0.88
N PHE A 229 11.42 2.37 -1.93
CA PHE A 229 11.34 3.78 -2.22
C PHE A 229 10.58 4.54 -1.12
N SER A 230 9.37 4.15 -0.76
CA SER A 230 8.66 4.78 0.34
C SER A 230 9.30 4.48 1.69
N ILE A 231 9.63 3.22 1.98
CA ILE A 231 10.05 2.82 3.33
C ILE A 231 11.42 3.39 3.71
N ASN A 232 12.40 3.33 2.80
CA ASN A 232 13.80 3.68 3.09
C ASN A 232 14.22 5.07 2.61
N HIS A 233 13.45 5.69 1.69
CA HIS A 233 13.76 6.98 1.09
C HIS A 233 12.61 8.01 1.27
N PRO A 234 12.12 8.22 2.50
CA PRO A 234 10.95 9.07 2.75
C PRO A 234 11.13 10.51 2.27
N VAL A 235 12.35 11.06 2.34
CA VAL A 235 12.65 12.41 1.83
C VAL A 235 12.41 12.51 0.33
N ASP A 236 12.83 11.51 -0.44
CA ASP A 236 12.66 11.52 -1.89
C ASP A 236 11.21 11.21 -2.28
N TYR A 237 10.52 10.36 -1.49
CA TYR A 237 9.09 10.12 -1.67
C TYR A 237 8.26 11.39 -1.43
N VAL A 238 8.57 12.14 -0.39
CA VAL A 238 7.94 13.44 -0.09
C VAL A 238 8.21 14.47 -1.19
N LYS A 239 9.44 14.53 -1.74
CA LYS A 239 9.74 15.40 -2.90
C LYS A 239 8.87 15.06 -4.12
N GLU A 240 8.61 13.77 -4.37
CA GLU A 240 7.70 13.36 -5.47
C GLU A 240 6.27 13.84 -5.19
N ILE A 241 5.78 13.74 -3.95
CA ILE A 241 4.47 14.26 -3.57
C ILE A 241 4.39 15.76 -3.89
N TYR A 242 5.35 16.56 -3.42
CA TYR A 242 5.38 18.00 -3.72
C TYR A 242 5.47 18.30 -5.23
N ALA A 243 6.25 17.52 -5.98
CA ALA A 243 6.43 17.74 -7.40
C ALA A 243 5.18 17.47 -8.23
N ILE A 244 4.27 16.60 -7.76
CA ILE A 244 3.03 16.29 -8.47
C ILE A 244 1.84 17.11 -8.00
N THR A 245 1.89 17.66 -6.77
CA THR A 245 0.76 18.39 -6.18
C THR A 245 0.93 19.92 -6.23
N ARG A 246 2.11 20.42 -6.58
CA ARG A 246 2.48 21.85 -6.68
C ARG A 246 3.22 22.17 -7.97
#